data_a3113fd51f4e32a2aa6f941d4c42b36a
#
_entry.id   a3113fd51f4e32a2aa6f941d4c42b36a
#
_cell.length_a   1.000
_cell.length_b   1.000
_cell.length_c   1.000
_cell.angle_alpha   90.00
_cell.angle_beta   90.00
_cell.angle_gamma   90.00
#
_symmetry.space_group_name_H-M   'P 1'
#
loop_
_entity.id
_entity.type
_entity.pdbx_description
1 polymer ?
#
loop_
_entity_poly.entity_id
_entity_poly.type
_entity_poly.pdbx_seq_one_letter_code
_entity_poly.pdbx_strand_id
1 'polypeptide(L)'
;MRRRIIILFIIVIVLSILAVIGYFKSPHYRRQVYPLYFKEFIDEHSREYNVDPYLVAAIIWTESKFRPDARSHKDATGLMQITPETGKWIAKMQAVDGFKVEDLYDPDLNIHFGCWYLNKLKAEFNGNIENTLAAYNGGSGNVKKWL
;
A
#
# COMPACT_ATOMS: atom_id res chain seq x y z
N MET A 1 36.52 0.07 -43.43
CA MET A 1 36.83 -0.38 -42.05
C MET A 1 36.17 0.50 -40.98
N ARG A 2 36.33 1.82 -40.94
CA ARG A 2 35.73 2.73 -39.93
C ARG A 2 34.20 2.66 -39.79
N ARG A 3 33.45 2.61 -40.91
CA ARG A 3 31.96 2.51 -40.85
C ARG A 3 31.48 1.23 -40.18
N ARG A 4 32.12 0.08 -40.40
CA ARG A 4 31.76 -1.19 -39.74
C ARG A 4 32.02 -1.15 -38.23
N ILE A 5 33.10 -0.50 -37.82
CA ILE A 5 33.41 -0.32 -36.38
C ILE A 5 32.38 0.59 -35.71
N ILE A 6 31.96 1.68 -36.35
CA ILE A 6 30.92 2.58 -35.83
C ILE A 6 29.58 1.86 -35.68
N ILE A 7 29.21 1.06 -36.71
CA ILE A 7 27.95 0.28 -36.65
C ILE A 7 27.98 -0.73 -35.51
N LEU A 8 29.09 -1.47 -35.34
CA LEU A 8 29.25 -2.41 -34.23
C LEU A 8 29.15 -1.71 -32.87
N PHE A 9 29.78 -0.54 -32.74
CA PHE A 9 29.71 0.25 -31.52
C PHE A 9 28.28 0.72 -31.17
N ILE A 10 27.54 1.17 -32.19
CA ILE A 10 26.12 1.55 -32.03
C ILE A 10 25.28 0.34 -31.62
N ILE A 11 25.49 -0.83 -32.25
CA ILE A 11 24.78 -2.06 -31.91
C ILE A 11 25.03 -2.45 -30.46
N VAL A 12 26.29 -2.40 -29.99
CA VAL A 12 26.63 -2.69 -28.58
C VAL A 12 25.94 -1.74 -27.62
N ILE A 13 25.93 -0.43 -27.92
CA ILE A 13 25.23 0.55 -27.10
C ILE A 13 23.73 0.25 -27.04
N VAL A 14 23.08 0.00 -28.15
CA VAL A 14 21.63 -0.32 -28.20
C VAL A 14 21.33 -1.58 -27.42
N LEU A 15 22.12 -2.65 -27.60
CA LEU A 15 21.94 -3.89 -26.84
C LEU A 15 22.14 -3.67 -25.31
N SER A 16 23.11 -2.86 -24.92
CA SER A 16 23.34 -2.51 -23.52
C SER A 16 22.15 -1.75 -22.92
N ILE A 17 21.60 -0.79 -23.65
CA ILE A 17 20.40 -0.04 -23.21
C ILE A 17 19.20 -0.99 -23.09
N LEU A 18 18.98 -1.87 -24.05
CA LEU A 18 17.88 -2.85 -23.99
C LEU A 18 18.05 -3.82 -22.81
N ALA A 19 19.27 -4.27 -22.52
CA ALA A 19 19.58 -5.12 -21.39
C ALA A 19 19.29 -4.41 -20.05
N VAL A 20 19.67 -3.14 -19.93
CA VAL A 20 19.38 -2.32 -18.74
C VAL A 20 17.88 -2.12 -18.55
N ILE A 21 17.15 -1.78 -19.62
CA ILE A 21 15.69 -1.67 -19.58
C ILE A 21 15.05 -3.01 -19.20
N GLY A 22 15.51 -4.11 -19.76
CA GLY A 22 15.05 -5.46 -19.43
C GLY A 22 15.30 -5.82 -17.97
N TYR A 23 16.46 -5.46 -17.42
CA TYR A 23 16.80 -5.66 -16.01
C TYR A 23 15.82 -4.92 -15.09
N PHE A 24 15.58 -3.63 -15.33
CA PHE A 24 14.63 -2.83 -14.52
C PHE A 24 13.17 -3.29 -14.63
N LYS A 25 12.79 -3.91 -15.76
CA LYS A 25 11.46 -4.51 -15.95
C LYS A 25 11.35 -5.94 -15.42
N SER A 26 12.46 -6.56 -15.04
CA SER A 26 12.47 -7.95 -14.61
C SER A 26 11.69 -8.17 -13.31
N PRO A 27 11.01 -9.33 -13.14
CA PRO A 27 10.36 -9.69 -11.89
C PRO A 27 11.35 -9.75 -10.71
N HIS A 28 12.59 -10.11 -10.98
CA HIS A 28 13.64 -10.18 -9.97
C HIS A 28 13.94 -8.79 -9.38
N TYR A 29 14.16 -7.78 -10.24
CA TYR A 29 14.39 -6.40 -9.80
C TYR A 29 13.17 -5.86 -9.04
N ARG A 30 11.96 -6.09 -9.57
CA ARG A 30 10.72 -5.64 -8.91
C ARG A 30 10.56 -6.24 -7.52
N ARG A 31 10.87 -7.51 -7.32
CA ARG A 31 10.82 -8.17 -5.99
C ARG A 31 11.84 -7.60 -5.02
N GLN A 32 13.00 -7.15 -5.50
CA GLN A 32 14.02 -6.53 -4.63
C GLN A 32 13.66 -5.10 -4.23
N VAL A 33 13.07 -4.34 -5.17
CA VAL A 33 12.72 -2.92 -4.94
C VAL A 33 11.39 -2.77 -4.22
N TYR A 34 10.46 -3.70 -4.45
CA TYR A 34 9.12 -3.73 -3.82
C TYR A 34 8.90 -5.09 -3.16
N PRO A 35 9.61 -5.42 -2.08
CA PRO A 35 9.37 -6.66 -1.35
C PRO A 35 7.96 -6.60 -0.76
N LEU A 36 7.14 -7.59 -1.08
CA LEU A 36 5.81 -7.77 -0.50
C LEU A 36 5.96 -8.45 0.86
N TYR A 37 6.37 -7.67 1.86
CA TYR A 37 6.33 -8.11 3.25
C TYR A 37 4.88 -8.30 3.71
N PHE A 38 4.65 -9.18 4.68
CA PHE A 38 3.32 -9.45 5.25
C PHE A 38 2.27 -9.92 4.23
N LYS A 39 2.73 -10.60 3.17
CA LYS A 39 1.85 -11.05 2.07
C LYS A 39 0.69 -11.91 2.57
N GLU A 40 0.93 -12.77 3.56
CA GLU A 40 -0.10 -13.65 4.12
C GLU A 40 -1.26 -12.84 4.72
N PHE A 41 -0.97 -11.88 5.58
CA PHE A 41 -1.97 -10.99 6.17
C PHE A 41 -2.68 -10.11 5.12
N ILE A 42 -1.93 -9.61 4.13
CA ILE A 42 -2.52 -8.84 3.02
C ILE A 42 -3.51 -9.70 2.24
N ASP A 43 -3.13 -10.93 1.85
CA ASP A 43 -3.99 -11.83 1.08
C ASP A 43 -5.23 -12.25 1.87
N GLU A 44 -5.07 -12.54 3.17
CA GLU A 44 -6.13 -12.94 4.07
C GLU A 44 -7.18 -11.84 4.23
N HIS A 45 -6.78 -10.69 4.73
CA HIS A 45 -7.71 -9.59 5.03
C HIS A 45 -8.25 -8.90 3.79
N SER A 46 -7.48 -8.87 2.69
CA SER A 46 -8.00 -8.38 1.41
C SER A 46 -9.15 -9.24 0.90
N ARG A 47 -9.05 -10.57 1.06
CA ARG A 47 -10.12 -11.51 0.69
C ARG A 47 -11.32 -11.36 1.61
N GLU A 48 -11.09 -11.29 2.92
CA GLU A 48 -12.14 -11.13 3.94
C GLU A 48 -13.00 -9.88 3.68
N TYR A 49 -12.35 -8.74 3.39
CA TYR A 49 -13.04 -7.46 3.20
C TYR A 49 -13.28 -7.07 1.75
N ASN A 50 -13.04 -7.97 0.78
CA ASN A 50 -13.26 -7.72 -0.65
C ASN A 50 -12.59 -6.42 -1.15
N VAL A 51 -11.32 -6.26 -0.79
CA VAL A 51 -10.44 -5.20 -1.28
C VAL A 51 -9.32 -5.80 -2.14
N ASP A 52 -8.78 -5.02 -3.06
CA ASP A 52 -7.69 -5.48 -3.93
C ASP A 52 -6.39 -5.60 -3.10
N PRO A 53 -5.73 -6.77 -3.02
CA PRO A 53 -4.49 -6.95 -2.29
C PRO A 53 -3.35 -6.08 -2.80
N TYR A 54 -3.33 -5.75 -4.09
CA TYR A 54 -2.33 -4.83 -4.65
C TYR A 54 -2.58 -3.39 -4.21
N LEU A 55 -3.84 -3.00 -4.06
CA LEU A 55 -4.21 -1.70 -3.50
C LEU A 55 -3.77 -1.60 -2.04
N VAL A 56 -4.02 -2.62 -1.23
CA VAL A 56 -3.58 -2.69 0.17
C VAL A 56 -2.06 -2.58 0.26
N ALA A 57 -1.33 -3.36 -0.55
CA ALA A 57 0.14 -3.28 -0.58
C ALA A 57 0.66 -1.89 -1.00
N ALA A 58 -0.01 -1.23 -1.97
CA ALA A 58 0.34 0.12 -2.40
C ALA A 58 0.10 1.16 -1.29
N ILE A 59 -0.98 1.03 -0.52
CA ILE A 59 -1.25 1.88 0.65
C ILE A 59 -0.16 1.66 1.70
N ILE A 60 0.12 0.42 2.09
CA ILE A 60 1.17 0.10 3.06
C ILE A 60 2.53 0.69 2.62
N TRP A 61 2.87 0.56 1.34
CA TRP A 61 4.09 1.16 0.80
C TRP A 61 4.09 2.68 0.92
N THR A 62 2.98 3.32 0.64
CA THR A 62 2.85 4.78 0.69
C THR A 62 2.93 5.29 2.12
N GLU A 63 2.21 4.65 3.04
CA GLU A 63 2.03 5.07 4.42
C GLU A 63 3.27 4.79 5.29
N SER A 64 3.86 3.60 5.20
CA SER A 64 4.91 3.16 6.12
C SER A 64 6.18 2.63 5.46
N LYS A 65 6.19 2.39 4.15
CA LYS A 65 7.24 1.62 3.46
C LYS A 65 7.42 0.22 4.06
N PHE A 66 6.30 -0.42 4.43
CA PHE A 66 6.27 -1.71 5.14
C PHE A 66 6.96 -1.72 6.51
N ARG A 67 7.04 -0.59 7.20
CA ARG A 67 7.58 -0.52 8.56
C ARG A 67 6.46 -0.64 9.59
N PRO A 68 6.38 -1.75 10.34
CA PRO A 68 5.31 -1.94 11.32
C PRO A 68 5.42 -1.00 12.52
N ASP A 69 6.62 -0.50 12.81
CA ASP A 69 6.92 0.44 13.89
C ASP A 69 6.73 1.92 13.48
N ALA A 70 6.23 2.18 12.27
CA ALA A 70 6.05 3.55 11.79
C ALA A 70 5.03 4.30 12.66
N ARG A 71 5.38 5.53 13.04
CA ARG A 71 4.50 6.48 13.73
C ARG A 71 4.67 7.86 13.12
N SER A 72 3.55 8.50 12.79
CA SER A 72 3.55 9.86 12.27
C SER A 72 3.47 10.89 13.40
N HIS A 73 3.70 12.16 13.09
CA HIS A 73 3.52 13.28 14.01
C HIS A 73 2.06 13.51 14.43
N LYS A 74 1.10 12.88 13.75
CA LYS A 74 -0.32 12.85 14.11
C LYS A 74 -0.72 11.54 14.81
N ASP A 75 0.26 10.80 15.31
CA ASP A 75 0.12 9.52 15.99
C ASP A 75 -0.51 8.40 15.14
N ALA A 76 -0.59 8.57 13.81
CA ALA A 76 -0.95 7.47 12.95
C ALA A 76 0.13 6.37 13.04
N THR A 77 -0.30 5.11 13.19
CA THR A 77 0.54 4.01 13.67
C THR A 77 0.49 2.82 12.72
N GLY A 78 1.63 2.16 12.56
CA GLY A 78 1.77 0.86 11.90
C GLY A 78 1.77 0.92 10.37
N LEU A 79 1.59 -0.24 9.76
CA LEU A 79 1.73 -0.44 8.32
C LEU A 79 0.81 0.44 7.47
N MET A 80 -0.45 0.57 7.88
CA MET A 80 -1.48 1.33 7.17
C MET A 80 -1.78 2.69 7.82
N GLN A 81 -0.93 3.14 8.75
CA GLN A 81 -1.00 4.45 9.41
C GLN A 81 -2.39 4.78 9.95
N ILE A 82 -2.90 3.89 10.79
CA ILE A 82 -4.20 4.07 11.44
C ILE A 82 -4.03 5.01 12.65
N THR A 83 -4.85 6.06 12.71
CA THR A 83 -4.83 6.96 13.86
C THR A 83 -5.45 6.31 15.09
N PRO A 84 -5.06 6.71 16.31
CA PRO A 84 -5.65 6.18 17.54
C PRO A 84 -7.17 6.29 17.59
N GLU A 85 -7.72 7.38 17.09
CA GLU A 85 -9.17 7.60 17.03
C GLU A 85 -9.85 6.61 16.08
N THR A 86 -9.29 6.46 14.88
CA THR A 86 -9.80 5.49 13.89
C THR A 86 -9.69 4.06 14.41
N GLY A 87 -8.56 3.69 15.02
CA GLY A 87 -8.37 2.36 15.60
C GLY A 87 -9.38 2.02 16.69
N LYS A 88 -9.61 2.94 17.63
CA LYS A 88 -10.64 2.78 18.68
C LYS A 88 -12.05 2.64 18.07
N TRP A 89 -12.35 3.42 17.05
CA TRP A 89 -13.64 3.35 16.38
C TRP A 89 -13.81 2.01 15.66
N ILE A 90 -12.79 1.53 14.93
CA ILE A 90 -12.83 0.23 14.25
C ILE A 90 -12.99 -0.90 15.28
N ALA A 91 -12.20 -0.90 16.36
CA ALA A 91 -12.26 -1.89 17.41
C ALA A 91 -13.68 -1.99 18.02
N LYS A 92 -14.31 -0.84 18.27
CA LYS A 92 -15.70 -0.80 18.75
C LYS A 92 -16.68 -1.38 17.73
N MET A 93 -16.50 -1.07 16.43
CA MET A 93 -17.39 -1.55 15.36
C MET A 93 -17.26 -3.04 15.10
N GLN A 94 -16.08 -3.60 15.38
CA GLN A 94 -15.77 -5.03 15.21
C GLN A 94 -15.85 -5.84 16.51
N ALA A 95 -16.29 -5.21 17.61
CA ALA A 95 -16.37 -5.83 18.94
C ALA A 95 -15.04 -6.47 19.38
N VAL A 96 -13.91 -5.80 19.10
CA VAL A 96 -12.58 -6.22 19.57
C VAL A 96 -12.41 -5.73 21.02
N ASP A 97 -12.58 -6.66 21.96
CA ASP A 97 -12.47 -6.35 23.38
C ASP A 97 -11.00 -6.12 23.79
N GLY A 98 -10.81 -5.16 24.69
CA GLY A 98 -9.48 -4.90 25.29
C GLY A 98 -8.49 -4.19 24.35
N PHE A 99 -8.91 -3.73 23.18
CA PHE A 99 -8.05 -3.04 22.22
C PHE A 99 -7.31 -1.86 22.87
N LYS A 100 -6.01 -1.80 22.62
CA LYS A 100 -5.13 -0.68 22.98
C LYS A 100 -4.50 -0.09 21.73
N VAL A 101 -4.15 1.18 21.77
CA VAL A 101 -3.53 1.87 20.61
C VAL A 101 -2.21 1.22 20.21
N GLU A 102 -1.50 0.66 21.18
CA GLU A 102 -0.24 -0.05 20.97
C GLU A 102 -0.40 -1.31 20.12
N ASP A 103 -1.59 -1.92 20.10
CA ASP A 103 -1.89 -3.08 19.28
C ASP A 103 -1.83 -2.76 17.78
N LEU A 104 -1.92 -1.47 17.39
CA LEU A 104 -1.75 -1.05 16.01
C LEU A 104 -0.32 -1.24 15.48
N TYR A 105 0.66 -1.56 16.31
CA TYR A 105 1.99 -1.97 15.86
C TYR A 105 2.04 -3.44 15.41
N ASP A 106 1.04 -4.24 15.78
CA ASP A 106 0.91 -5.61 15.27
C ASP A 106 0.54 -5.59 13.79
N PRO A 107 1.33 -6.23 12.91
CA PRO A 107 1.10 -6.21 11.47
C PRO A 107 -0.24 -6.80 11.06
N ASP A 108 -0.66 -7.89 11.70
CA ASP A 108 -1.89 -8.61 11.38
C ASP A 108 -3.11 -7.73 11.70
N LEU A 109 -3.19 -7.24 12.94
CA LEU A 109 -4.28 -6.36 13.37
C LEU A 109 -4.33 -5.05 12.56
N ASN A 110 -3.17 -4.48 12.26
CA ASN A 110 -3.11 -3.22 11.51
C ASN A 110 -3.63 -3.37 10.08
N ILE A 111 -3.24 -4.45 9.39
CA ILE A 111 -3.74 -4.76 8.03
C ILE A 111 -5.23 -5.13 8.08
N HIS A 112 -5.66 -5.92 9.05
CA HIS A 112 -7.06 -6.25 9.30
C HIS A 112 -7.93 -4.98 9.41
N PHE A 113 -7.57 -4.08 10.31
CA PHE A 113 -8.29 -2.82 10.52
C PHE A 113 -8.27 -1.93 9.28
N GLY A 114 -7.13 -1.85 8.59
CA GLY A 114 -6.99 -1.07 7.37
C GLY A 114 -7.86 -1.58 6.23
N CYS A 115 -7.90 -2.89 6.00
CA CYS A 115 -8.75 -3.52 5.00
C CYS A 115 -10.23 -3.31 5.29
N TRP A 116 -10.65 -3.50 6.55
CA TRP A 116 -12.02 -3.22 6.97
C TRP A 116 -12.40 -1.76 6.71
N TYR A 117 -11.52 -0.82 7.08
CA TYR A 117 -11.76 0.61 6.88
C TYR A 117 -11.87 0.98 5.40
N LEU A 118 -10.98 0.43 4.56
CA LEU A 118 -11.05 0.60 3.10
C LEU A 118 -12.36 0.10 2.52
N ASN A 119 -12.83 -1.08 2.95
CA ASN A 119 -14.13 -1.60 2.52
C ASN A 119 -15.29 -0.69 2.93
N LYS A 120 -15.25 -0.16 4.15
CA LYS A 120 -16.25 0.82 4.63
C LYS A 120 -16.27 2.07 3.77
N LEU A 121 -15.12 2.66 3.49
CA LEU A 121 -15.00 3.84 2.64
C LEU A 121 -15.42 3.53 1.19
N LYS A 122 -15.02 2.38 0.65
CA LYS A 122 -15.43 1.95 -0.68
C LYS A 122 -16.95 1.86 -0.81
N ALA A 123 -17.62 1.30 0.21
CA ALA A 123 -19.08 1.25 0.24
C ALA A 123 -19.70 2.65 0.36
N GLU A 124 -19.14 3.53 1.18
CA GLU A 124 -19.60 4.91 1.38
C GLU A 124 -19.53 5.75 0.10
N PHE A 125 -18.54 5.50 -0.76
CA PHE A 125 -18.34 6.22 -2.04
C PHE A 125 -18.74 5.39 -3.27
N ASN A 126 -19.66 4.43 -3.14
CA ASN A 126 -20.22 3.63 -4.23
C ASN A 126 -19.13 2.95 -5.11
N GLY A 127 -18.04 2.52 -4.52
CA GLY A 127 -16.93 1.86 -5.20
C GLY A 127 -15.97 2.79 -5.95
N ASN A 128 -16.16 4.11 -5.89
CA ASN A 128 -15.23 5.06 -6.50
C ASN A 128 -13.90 5.03 -5.74
N ILE A 129 -12.86 4.54 -6.40
CA ILE A 129 -11.53 4.35 -5.79
C ILE A 129 -10.86 5.67 -5.44
N GLU A 130 -10.99 6.69 -6.28
CA GLU A 130 -10.37 8.00 -6.04
C GLU A 130 -10.94 8.65 -4.78
N ASN A 131 -12.27 8.65 -4.65
CA ASN A 131 -12.95 9.17 -3.46
C ASN A 131 -12.65 8.33 -2.22
N THR A 132 -12.54 7.00 -2.36
CA THR A 132 -12.15 6.09 -1.28
C THR A 132 -10.78 6.42 -0.75
N LEU A 133 -9.78 6.58 -1.63
CA LEU A 133 -8.41 6.91 -1.24
C LEU A 133 -8.30 8.34 -0.68
N ALA A 134 -9.02 9.29 -1.27
CA ALA A 134 -9.09 10.64 -0.72
C ALA A 134 -9.69 10.64 0.69
N ALA A 135 -10.71 9.83 0.94
CA ALA A 135 -11.33 9.67 2.25
C ALA A 135 -10.45 8.94 3.26
N TYR A 136 -9.67 7.95 2.80
CA TYR A 136 -8.69 7.27 3.64
C TYR A 136 -7.64 8.26 4.18
N ASN A 137 -7.13 9.14 3.32
CA ASN A 137 -6.11 10.13 3.67
C ASN A 137 -6.67 11.36 4.41
N GLY A 138 -7.82 11.86 3.97
CA GLY A 138 -8.36 13.16 4.41
C GLY A 138 -9.61 13.09 5.27
N GLY A 139 -10.14 11.89 5.50
CA GLY A 139 -11.41 11.67 6.20
C GLY A 139 -12.63 11.83 5.29
N SER A 140 -13.60 10.93 5.43
CA SER A 140 -14.80 10.88 4.59
C SER A 140 -15.66 12.15 4.66
N GLY A 141 -15.71 12.79 5.84
CA GLY A 141 -16.43 14.05 6.02
C GLY A 141 -15.90 15.22 5.18
N ASN A 142 -14.59 15.26 4.94
CA ASN A 142 -13.99 16.28 4.08
C ASN A 142 -14.29 16.00 2.60
N VAL A 143 -14.15 14.74 2.18
CA VAL A 143 -14.43 14.37 0.79
C VAL A 143 -15.88 14.66 0.42
N LYS A 144 -16.84 14.37 1.31
CA LYS A 144 -18.27 14.72 1.09
C LYS A 144 -18.53 16.20 0.91
N LYS A 145 -17.67 17.06 1.45
CA LYS A 145 -17.80 18.52 1.25
C LYS A 145 -17.21 18.98 -0.08
N TRP A 146 -16.34 18.18 -0.68
CA TRP A 146 -15.69 18.53 -1.94
C TRP A 146 -16.47 18.01 -3.16
N LEU A 147 -17.35 17.04 -2.96
CA LEU A 147 -18.23 16.48 -3.98
C LEU A 147 -19.56 17.23 -4.08
#